data_1d5847083a0fba490d1d404328b06ba5
#
_entry.id   1d5847083a0fba490d1d404328b06ba5
#
_cell.length_a   1.000
_cell.length_b   1.000
_cell.length_c   1.000
_cell.angle_alpha   90.00
_cell.angle_beta   90.00
_cell.angle_gamma   90.00
#
_symmetry.space_group_name_H-M   'P 1'
#
loop_
_entity.id
_entity.type
_entity.pdbx_description
1 polymer ?
#
loop_
_entity_poly.entity_id
_entity_poly.type
_entity_poly.pdbx_seq_one_letter_code
_entity_poly.pdbx_strand_id
1 'polypeptide(L)'
;MENTRSLSNLLTIVIPSKNESKTLYDCIHHISNQTNITGTRIVIADISNQIESLNYIRRLHIDFSKTLNIRIIKGGYPAYGRLQGSKWVNTPYMLFLDSDVFLTNPNTLMECMEYNKDLLTVPFHTDKPYGWVFRMFDVFQYVSTILGTPFAVGGFQLWKTETYWSLGGYNPEELFAEDYSISQKVNPKNFKVHRIKGTYTSSRRFKSKGIVWMFNIMLKSYFNRNNPDFFKKSHGYWD
;
A
#
# COMPACT_ATOMS: atom_id res chain seq x y z
N MET A 1 -12.40 -22.13 -23.04
CA MET A 1 -12.06 -22.13 -21.60
C MET A 1 -11.14 -20.96 -21.36
N GLU A 2 -11.65 -19.86 -20.79
CA GLU A 2 -10.81 -18.76 -20.38
C GLU A 2 -9.82 -19.28 -19.35
N ASN A 3 -8.54 -19.13 -19.67
CA ASN A 3 -7.43 -19.48 -18.77
C ASN A 3 -7.44 -18.46 -17.64
N THR A 4 -8.30 -18.69 -16.62
CA THR A 4 -8.43 -17.81 -15.46
C THR A 4 -7.12 -17.82 -14.68
N ARG A 5 -6.26 -16.83 -14.93
CA ARG A 5 -4.96 -16.69 -14.27
C ARG A 5 -5.18 -16.56 -12.76
N SER A 6 -4.75 -17.55 -12.00
CA SER A 6 -4.76 -17.48 -10.53
C SER A 6 -3.78 -16.43 -10.06
N LEU A 7 -4.19 -15.57 -9.12
CA LEU A 7 -3.32 -14.57 -8.50
C LEU A 7 -2.23 -15.21 -7.64
N SER A 8 -2.40 -16.44 -7.17
CA SER A 8 -1.43 -17.13 -6.30
C SER A 8 -0.03 -17.28 -6.89
N ASN A 9 0.07 -17.40 -8.22
CA ASN A 9 1.34 -17.51 -8.93
C ASN A 9 1.90 -16.17 -9.41
N LEU A 10 1.10 -15.12 -9.36
CA LEU A 10 1.42 -13.82 -9.93
C LEU A 10 1.69 -12.75 -8.88
N LEU A 11 1.03 -12.82 -7.72
CA LEU A 11 0.96 -11.74 -6.75
C LEU A 11 1.25 -12.22 -5.33
N THR A 12 2.07 -11.46 -4.61
CA THR A 12 2.17 -11.50 -3.15
C THR A 12 1.77 -10.14 -2.60
N ILE A 13 0.92 -10.11 -1.57
CA ILE A 13 0.49 -8.88 -0.91
C ILE A 13 1.27 -8.72 0.39
N VAL A 14 1.84 -7.54 0.61
CA VAL A 14 2.61 -7.18 1.80
C VAL A 14 1.88 -6.08 2.56
N ILE A 15 1.57 -6.33 3.83
CA ILE A 15 0.78 -5.43 4.68
C ILE A 15 1.59 -5.06 5.92
N PRO A 16 2.08 -3.82 6.06
CA PRO A 16 2.60 -3.34 7.33
C PRO A 16 1.46 -3.12 8.32
N SER A 17 1.62 -3.55 9.57
CA SER A 17 0.58 -3.45 10.61
C SER A 17 1.15 -3.07 11.97
N LYS A 18 0.41 -2.22 12.70
CA LYS A 18 0.69 -1.87 14.09
C LYS A 18 -0.61 -1.52 14.81
N ASN A 19 -1.04 -2.39 15.73
CA ASN A 19 -2.22 -2.17 16.57
C ASN A 19 -3.52 -1.90 15.78
N GLU A 20 -3.69 -2.58 14.63
CA GLU A 20 -4.81 -2.38 13.71
C GLU A 20 -5.94 -3.41 13.91
N SER A 21 -6.12 -3.95 15.08
CA SER A 21 -7.26 -4.77 15.53
C SER A 21 -8.23 -5.23 14.41
N LYS A 22 -9.49 -4.81 14.51
CA LYS A 22 -10.54 -5.11 13.52
C LYS A 22 -10.23 -4.58 12.12
N THR A 23 -9.53 -3.46 11.99
CA THR A 23 -9.24 -2.82 10.69
C THR A 23 -8.41 -3.73 9.79
N LEU A 24 -7.36 -4.35 10.33
CA LEU A 24 -6.57 -5.35 9.60
C LEU A 24 -7.42 -6.56 9.21
N TYR A 25 -8.29 -7.05 10.12
CA TYR A 25 -9.17 -8.16 9.82
C TYR A 25 -10.12 -7.85 8.67
N ASP A 26 -10.75 -6.67 8.67
CA ASP A 26 -11.65 -6.22 7.60
C ASP A 26 -10.87 -6.04 6.27
N CYS A 27 -9.65 -5.54 6.30
CA CYS A 27 -8.78 -5.47 5.12
C CYS A 27 -8.56 -6.87 4.51
N ILE A 28 -8.17 -7.85 5.32
CA ILE A 28 -7.98 -9.25 4.86
C ILE A 28 -9.29 -9.85 4.35
N HIS A 29 -10.43 -9.55 4.99
CA HIS A 29 -11.74 -9.99 4.51
C HIS A 29 -12.04 -9.44 3.11
N HIS A 30 -11.77 -8.15 2.84
CA HIS A 30 -11.93 -7.58 1.50
C HIS A 30 -10.98 -8.18 0.47
N ILE A 31 -9.75 -8.52 0.87
CA ILE A 31 -8.80 -9.24 0.01
C ILE A 31 -9.32 -10.64 -0.32
N SER A 32 -9.85 -11.37 0.68
CA SER A 32 -10.35 -12.75 0.48
C SER A 32 -11.55 -12.84 -0.48
N ASN A 33 -12.23 -11.72 -0.72
CA ASN A 33 -13.34 -11.60 -1.66
C ASN A 33 -12.91 -11.15 -3.07
N GLN A 34 -11.62 -11.02 -3.35
CA GLN A 34 -11.14 -10.64 -4.67
C GLN A 34 -11.21 -11.84 -5.63
N THR A 35 -11.51 -11.57 -6.88
CA THR A 35 -11.58 -12.58 -7.95
C THR A 35 -10.23 -13.29 -8.11
N ASN A 36 -10.24 -14.61 -8.21
CA ASN A 36 -9.06 -15.49 -8.40
C ASN A 36 -7.99 -15.40 -7.30
N ILE A 37 -8.37 -14.99 -6.10
CA ILE A 37 -7.46 -14.75 -4.96
C ILE A 37 -6.97 -16.02 -4.27
N THR A 38 -7.68 -17.15 -4.44
CA THR A 38 -7.43 -18.39 -3.68
C THR A 38 -5.98 -18.84 -3.78
N GLY A 39 -5.37 -19.11 -2.61
CA GLY A 39 -3.96 -19.50 -2.49
C GLY A 39 -2.95 -18.34 -2.56
N THR A 40 -3.42 -17.10 -2.80
CA THR A 40 -2.53 -15.93 -2.86
C THR A 40 -1.84 -15.70 -1.52
N ARG A 41 -0.53 -15.43 -1.59
CA ARG A 41 0.29 -15.17 -0.41
C ARG A 41 0.07 -13.76 0.12
N ILE A 42 -0.16 -13.69 1.44
CA ILE A 42 -0.24 -12.45 2.21
C ILE A 42 0.88 -12.46 3.25
N VAL A 43 1.73 -11.46 3.23
CA VAL A 43 2.79 -11.27 4.24
C VAL A 43 2.42 -10.07 5.11
N ILE A 44 2.11 -10.32 6.36
CA ILE A 44 1.77 -9.27 7.35
C ILE A 44 3.02 -8.98 8.17
N ALA A 45 3.59 -7.79 7.99
CA ALA A 45 4.72 -7.31 8.78
C ALA A 45 4.20 -6.55 10.00
N ASP A 46 3.97 -7.28 11.11
CA ASP A 46 3.27 -6.78 12.28
C ASP A 46 4.22 -6.42 13.44
N ILE A 47 3.89 -5.33 14.14
CA ILE A 47 4.56 -4.87 15.37
C ILE A 47 3.55 -4.54 16.47
N SER A 48 2.40 -5.16 16.46
CA SER A 48 1.35 -4.95 17.45
C SER A 48 1.77 -5.44 18.84
N ASN A 49 1.37 -4.68 19.87
CA ASN A 49 1.57 -5.02 21.28
C ASN A 49 0.27 -4.98 22.10
N GLN A 50 -0.85 -4.58 21.48
CA GLN A 50 -2.16 -4.57 22.11
C GLN A 50 -2.80 -5.96 22.01
N ILE A 51 -3.35 -6.45 23.13
CA ILE A 51 -3.97 -7.80 23.23
C ILE A 51 -5.08 -7.98 22.20
N GLU A 52 -5.91 -6.96 22.02
CA GLU A 52 -6.99 -7.00 21.03
C GLU A 52 -6.45 -7.26 19.61
N SER A 53 -5.42 -6.51 19.20
CA SER A 53 -4.79 -6.67 17.89
C SER A 53 -4.19 -8.07 17.71
N LEU A 54 -3.51 -8.60 18.73
CA LEU A 54 -2.94 -9.94 18.70
C LEU A 54 -4.04 -11.02 18.60
N ASN A 55 -5.21 -10.82 19.20
CA ASN A 55 -6.34 -11.73 19.07
C ASN A 55 -6.91 -11.73 17.64
N TYR A 56 -7.05 -10.57 16.99
CA TYR A 56 -7.45 -10.51 15.59
C TYR A 56 -6.44 -11.17 14.66
N ILE A 57 -5.14 -10.96 14.89
CA ILE A 57 -4.07 -11.60 14.11
C ILE A 57 -4.16 -13.13 14.19
N ARG A 58 -4.40 -13.70 15.38
CA ARG A 58 -4.60 -15.15 15.55
C ARG A 58 -5.81 -15.67 14.76
N ARG A 59 -6.91 -14.92 14.73
CA ARG A 59 -8.12 -15.26 13.99
C ARG A 59 -7.91 -15.30 12.48
N LEU A 60 -7.00 -14.50 11.92
CA LEU A 60 -6.72 -14.46 10.47
C LEU A 60 -6.36 -15.86 9.93
N HIS A 61 -5.55 -16.63 10.66
CA HIS A 61 -5.20 -18.00 10.25
C HIS A 61 -6.40 -18.96 10.30
N ILE A 62 -7.29 -18.79 11.27
CA ILE A 62 -8.46 -19.66 11.41
C ILE A 62 -9.47 -19.36 10.30
N ASP A 63 -9.79 -18.09 10.11
CA ASP A 63 -10.92 -17.68 9.29
C ASP A 63 -10.58 -17.67 7.78
N PHE A 64 -9.31 -17.43 7.40
CA PHE A 64 -8.90 -17.25 6.00
C PHE A 64 -7.94 -18.31 5.45
N SER A 65 -7.53 -19.33 6.24
CA SER A 65 -6.57 -20.36 5.80
C SER A 65 -6.99 -21.18 4.59
N LYS A 66 -8.29 -21.28 4.32
CA LYS A 66 -8.81 -21.99 3.13
C LYS A 66 -8.72 -21.15 1.86
N THR A 67 -8.66 -19.84 1.99
CA THR A 67 -8.67 -18.89 0.86
C THR A 67 -7.31 -18.26 0.63
N LEU A 68 -6.57 -17.92 1.68
CA LEU A 68 -5.33 -17.16 1.63
C LEU A 68 -4.17 -17.91 2.29
N ASN A 69 -2.97 -17.72 1.76
CA ASN A 69 -1.73 -18.21 2.38
C ASN A 69 -1.11 -17.08 3.21
N ILE A 70 -1.51 -16.96 4.49
CA ILE A 70 -1.11 -15.87 5.37
C ILE A 70 0.17 -16.22 6.13
N ARG A 71 1.15 -15.30 6.08
CA ARG A 71 2.38 -15.34 6.87
C ARG A 71 2.51 -14.07 7.69
N ILE A 72 2.76 -14.21 8.98
CA ILE A 72 3.02 -13.09 9.88
C ILE A 72 4.52 -13.06 10.19
N ILE A 73 5.13 -11.88 10.04
CA ILE A 73 6.54 -11.62 10.33
C ILE A 73 6.66 -10.41 11.26
N LYS A 74 7.83 -10.26 11.88
CA LYS A 74 8.12 -9.07 12.69
C LYS A 74 8.21 -7.84 11.78
N GLY A 75 7.39 -6.84 12.05
CA GLY A 75 7.36 -5.55 11.38
C GLY A 75 8.20 -4.47 12.06
N GLY A 76 7.87 -3.22 11.75
CA GLY A 76 8.50 -2.02 12.28
C GLY A 76 7.78 -0.78 11.75
N TYR A 77 8.49 0.35 11.61
CA TYR A 77 7.97 1.49 10.84
C TYR A 77 7.61 1.05 9.41
N PRO A 78 6.72 1.76 8.72
CA PRO A 78 6.19 1.31 7.43
C PRO A 78 7.27 0.94 6.39
N ALA A 79 8.29 1.77 6.19
CA ALA A 79 9.39 1.44 5.27
C ALA A 79 10.09 0.13 5.64
N TYR A 80 10.43 -0.05 6.92
CA TYR A 80 11.04 -1.28 7.42
C TYR A 80 10.11 -2.49 7.26
N GLY A 81 8.83 -2.35 7.65
CA GLY A 81 7.83 -3.41 7.52
C GLY A 81 7.64 -3.87 6.08
N ARG A 82 7.50 -2.91 5.13
CA ARG A 82 7.40 -3.21 3.70
C ARG A 82 8.66 -3.88 3.16
N LEU A 83 9.85 -3.40 3.54
CA LEU A 83 11.13 -4.03 3.14
C LEU A 83 11.24 -5.45 3.69
N GLN A 84 10.91 -5.70 4.96
CA GLN A 84 10.97 -7.06 5.51
C GLN A 84 9.96 -7.99 4.82
N GLY A 85 8.74 -7.49 4.56
CA GLY A 85 7.71 -8.23 3.83
C GLY A 85 8.11 -8.56 2.40
N SER A 86 8.76 -7.63 1.69
CA SER A 86 9.18 -7.84 0.30
C SER A 86 10.23 -8.95 0.13
N LYS A 87 11.02 -9.26 1.17
CA LYS A 87 11.97 -10.38 1.17
C LYS A 87 11.30 -11.76 1.08
N TRP A 88 10.00 -11.84 1.37
CA TRP A 88 9.20 -13.06 1.27
C TRP A 88 8.42 -13.18 -0.05
N VAL A 89 8.59 -12.20 -0.94
CA VAL A 89 7.96 -12.19 -2.26
C VAL A 89 8.81 -13.00 -3.23
N ASN A 90 8.16 -13.97 -3.89
CA ASN A 90 8.75 -14.78 -4.96
C ASN A 90 7.86 -14.82 -6.22
N THR A 91 6.88 -13.93 -6.30
CA THR A 91 5.96 -13.76 -7.42
C THR A 91 6.41 -12.61 -8.33
N PRO A 92 6.01 -12.59 -9.62
CA PRO A 92 6.35 -11.50 -10.55
C PRO A 92 5.91 -10.12 -10.09
N TYR A 93 4.82 -10.05 -9.32
CA TYR A 93 4.29 -8.81 -8.77
C TYR A 93 4.18 -8.86 -7.26
N MET A 94 4.37 -7.70 -6.65
CA MET A 94 4.08 -7.47 -5.23
C MET A 94 3.16 -6.27 -5.07
N LEU A 95 2.19 -6.39 -4.16
CA LEU A 95 1.33 -5.28 -3.75
C LEU A 95 1.66 -4.89 -2.33
N PHE A 96 2.09 -3.65 -2.11
CA PHE A 96 2.04 -3.05 -0.78
C PHE A 96 0.66 -2.47 -0.56
N LEU A 97 0.00 -2.91 0.51
CA LEU A 97 -1.34 -2.50 0.88
C LEU A 97 -1.34 -2.11 2.36
N ASP A 98 -1.86 -0.92 2.69
CA ASP A 98 -2.00 -0.55 4.11
C ASP A 98 -3.15 -1.32 4.75
N SER A 99 -3.01 -1.60 6.05
CA SER A 99 -3.97 -2.38 6.84
C SER A 99 -5.36 -1.75 6.98
N ASP A 100 -5.51 -0.46 6.63
CA ASP A 100 -6.77 0.27 6.64
C ASP A 100 -7.33 0.55 5.23
N VAL A 101 -6.87 -0.20 4.23
CA VAL A 101 -7.38 -0.13 2.85
C VAL A 101 -8.32 -1.29 2.56
N PHE A 102 -9.52 -0.96 2.06
CA PHE A 102 -10.58 -1.90 1.75
C PHE A 102 -10.87 -1.95 0.26
N LEU A 103 -10.70 -3.13 -0.35
CA LEU A 103 -10.96 -3.37 -1.77
C LEU A 103 -12.39 -3.90 -1.93
N THR A 104 -13.38 -3.01 -2.04
CA THR A 104 -14.80 -3.39 -2.12
C THR A 104 -15.25 -3.85 -3.51
N ASN A 105 -14.49 -3.53 -4.57
CA ASN A 105 -14.71 -4.10 -5.90
C ASN A 105 -13.92 -5.42 -6.00
N PRO A 106 -14.59 -6.56 -6.24
CA PRO A 106 -13.94 -7.87 -6.29
C PRO A 106 -12.94 -8.03 -7.45
N ASN A 107 -13.00 -7.20 -8.47
CA ASN A 107 -12.12 -7.26 -9.63
C ASN A 107 -10.91 -6.34 -9.55
N THR A 108 -10.73 -5.59 -8.46
CA THR A 108 -9.67 -4.58 -8.35
C THR A 108 -8.30 -5.15 -8.68
N LEU A 109 -7.93 -6.28 -8.09
CA LEU A 109 -6.61 -6.87 -8.30
C LEU A 109 -6.43 -7.40 -9.72
N MET A 110 -7.43 -8.08 -10.27
CA MET A 110 -7.38 -8.60 -11.64
C MET A 110 -7.24 -7.47 -12.66
N GLU A 111 -8.06 -6.42 -12.56
CA GLU A 111 -7.99 -5.26 -13.46
C GLU A 111 -6.63 -4.53 -13.39
N CYS A 112 -6.05 -4.40 -12.19
CA CYS A 112 -4.73 -3.79 -12.03
C CYS A 112 -3.62 -4.60 -12.72
N MET A 113 -3.71 -5.94 -12.71
CA MET A 113 -2.71 -6.82 -13.31
C MET A 113 -2.68 -6.76 -14.85
N GLU A 114 -3.76 -6.31 -15.49
CA GLU A 114 -3.85 -6.20 -16.96
C GLU A 114 -2.91 -5.13 -17.55
N TYR A 115 -2.57 -4.11 -16.75
CA TYR A 115 -1.78 -2.96 -17.25
C TYR A 115 -0.30 -3.24 -17.46
N ASN A 116 0.25 -4.30 -16.88
CA ASN A 116 1.68 -4.66 -17.01
C ASN A 116 2.64 -3.48 -16.81
N LYS A 117 2.39 -2.64 -15.78
CA LYS A 117 3.22 -1.48 -15.45
C LYS A 117 4.27 -1.82 -14.40
N ASP A 118 5.35 -1.05 -14.35
CA ASP A 118 6.41 -1.21 -13.34
C ASP A 118 5.89 -0.85 -11.94
N LEU A 119 5.08 0.20 -11.88
CA LEU A 119 4.32 0.61 -10.70
C LEU A 119 2.92 1.06 -11.11
N LEU A 120 1.92 0.54 -10.39
CA LEU A 120 0.54 0.96 -10.52
C LEU A 120 -0.03 1.31 -9.14
N THR A 121 -0.82 2.35 -9.08
CA THR A 121 -1.62 2.73 -7.91
C THR A 121 -3.07 3.01 -8.31
N VAL A 122 -3.94 3.14 -7.32
CA VAL A 122 -5.37 3.43 -7.50
C VAL A 122 -5.78 4.65 -6.69
N PRO A 123 -6.81 5.40 -7.11
CA PRO A 123 -7.38 6.47 -6.30
C PRO A 123 -8.11 5.91 -5.08
N PHE A 124 -8.02 6.63 -3.97
CA PHE A 124 -8.70 6.27 -2.73
C PHE A 124 -9.99 7.06 -2.54
N HIS A 125 -10.96 6.39 -1.96
CA HIS A 125 -12.18 7.01 -1.45
C HIS A 125 -12.19 6.96 0.08
N THR A 126 -12.89 7.90 0.69
CA THR A 126 -13.09 7.95 2.14
C THR A 126 -14.45 8.56 2.46
N ASP A 127 -14.85 8.45 3.72
CA ASP A 127 -16.11 9.03 4.21
C ASP A 127 -16.08 10.56 4.16
N LYS A 128 -17.27 11.14 4.14
CA LYS A 128 -17.46 12.57 4.32
C LYS A 128 -16.93 13.00 5.70
N PRO A 129 -16.30 14.21 5.81
CA PRO A 129 -16.23 15.26 4.78
C PRO A 129 -14.96 15.23 3.93
N TYR A 130 -14.08 14.25 4.04
CA TYR A 130 -12.72 14.28 3.48
C TYR A 130 -12.61 13.80 2.02
N GLY A 131 -13.69 13.37 1.39
CA GLY A 131 -13.67 12.83 0.02
C GLY A 131 -13.08 13.80 -1.03
N TRP A 132 -13.25 15.12 -0.86
CA TRP A 132 -12.67 16.11 -1.76
C TRP A 132 -11.15 16.21 -1.63
N VAL A 133 -10.60 15.96 -0.44
CA VAL A 133 -9.15 15.95 -0.18
C VAL A 133 -8.49 14.84 -1.01
N PHE A 134 -9.09 13.64 -1.00
CA PHE A 134 -8.57 12.52 -1.78
C PHE A 134 -8.62 12.78 -3.29
N ARG A 135 -9.65 13.49 -3.79
CA ARG A 135 -9.66 13.93 -5.19
C ARG A 135 -8.51 14.90 -5.52
N MET A 136 -8.11 15.75 -4.57
CA MET A 136 -6.93 16.62 -4.76
C MET A 136 -5.63 15.79 -4.81
N PHE A 137 -5.53 14.71 -4.02
CA PHE A 137 -4.42 13.77 -4.13
C PHE A 137 -4.35 13.12 -5.51
N ASP A 138 -5.49 12.73 -6.08
CA ASP A 138 -5.55 12.17 -7.44
C ASP A 138 -5.02 13.17 -8.48
N VAL A 139 -5.41 14.45 -8.35
CA VAL A 139 -4.88 15.52 -9.21
C VAL A 139 -3.38 15.69 -9.02
N PHE A 140 -2.90 15.67 -7.78
CA PHE A 140 -1.47 15.76 -7.49
C PHE A 140 -0.68 14.57 -8.07
N GLN A 141 -1.17 13.36 -7.96
CA GLN A 141 -0.57 12.17 -8.58
C GLN A 141 -0.47 12.32 -10.11
N TYR A 142 -1.52 12.83 -10.73
CA TYR A 142 -1.55 13.08 -12.18
C TYR A 142 -0.53 14.14 -12.60
N VAL A 143 -0.52 15.27 -11.92
CA VAL A 143 0.42 16.39 -12.21
C VAL A 143 1.86 15.97 -11.97
N SER A 144 2.16 15.29 -10.85
CA SER A 144 3.52 14.80 -10.55
C SER A 144 4.03 13.83 -11.61
N THR A 145 3.15 13.00 -12.16
CA THR A 145 3.51 12.09 -13.25
C THR A 145 3.88 12.83 -14.52
N ILE A 146 3.13 13.88 -14.89
CA ILE A 146 3.46 14.75 -16.04
C ILE A 146 4.79 15.46 -15.82
N LEU A 147 5.08 15.88 -14.59
CA LEU A 147 6.33 16.55 -14.22
C LEU A 147 7.53 15.59 -14.10
N GLY A 148 7.34 14.31 -14.42
CA GLY A 148 8.41 13.31 -14.41
C GLY A 148 8.75 12.72 -13.02
N THR A 149 7.92 12.98 -12.03
CA THR A 149 8.10 12.51 -10.65
C THR A 149 6.86 11.71 -10.18
N PRO A 150 6.65 10.46 -10.65
CA PRO A 150 5.51 9.65 -10.29
C PRO A 150 5.32 9.56 -8.77
N PHE A 151 4.08 9.68 -8.33
CA PHE A 151 3.71 9.58 -6.93
C PHE A 151 2.65 8.49 -6.73
N ALA A 152 3.01 7.45 -5.99
CA ALA A 152 2.09 6.41 -5.57
C ALA A 152 1.96 6.42 -4.05
N VAL A 153 0.73 6.63 -3.56
CA VAL A 153 0.44 6.59 -2.13
C VAL A 153 0.70 5.19 -1.57
N GLY A 154 1.35 5.11 -0.42
CA GLY A 154 1.74 3.84 0.23
C GLY A 154 0.60 2.87 0.51
N GLY A 155 -0.64 3.38 0.56
CA GLY A 155 -1.84 2.57 0.79
C GLY A 155 -2.14 1.53 -0.29
N PHE A 156 -1.69 1.74 -1.54
CA PHE A 156 -1.80 0.77 -2.63
C PHE A 156 -0.70 1.00 -3.66
N GLN A 157 0.31 0.14 -3.66
CA GLN A 157 1.40 0.17 -4.64
C GLN A 157 1.61 -1.23 -5.24
N LEU A 158 1.16 -1.44 -6.45
CA LEU A 158 1.39 -2.68 -7.20
C LEU A 158 2.66 -2.53 -8.03
N TRP A 159 3.69 -3.27 -7.68
CA TRP A 159 5.01 -3.25 -8.30
C TRP A 159 5.28 -4.50 -9.11
N LYS A 160 6.00 -4.35 -10.23
CA LYS A 160 6.81 -5.47 -10.71
C LYS A 160 7.92 -5.73 -9.71
N THR A 161 8.06 -6.98 -9.26
CA THR A 161 9.04 -7.36 -8.24
C THR A 161 10.47 -7.04 -8.68
N GLU A 162 10.79 -7.28 -9.95
CA GLU A 162 12.10 -6.97 -10.52
C GLU A 162 12.40 -5.47 -10.48
N THR A 163 11.46 -4.62 -10.91
CA THR A 163 11.65 -3.16 -10.89
C THR A 163 11.81 -2.63 -9.47
N TYR A 164 11.00 -3.11 -8.52
CA TYR A 164 11.13 -2.71 -7.12
C TYR A 164 12.55 -2.95 -6.59
N TRP A 165 13.11 -4.13 -6.84
CA TRP A 165 14.45 -4.46 -6.38
C TRP A 165 15.55 -3.73 -7.17
N SER A 166 15.38 -3.49 -8.46
CA SER A 166 16.34 -2.71 -9.27
C SER A 166 16.48 -1.26 -8.82
N LEU A 167 15.41 -0.70 -8.21
CA LEU A 167 15.41 0.65 -7.62
C LEU A 167 15.94 0.67 -6.16
N GLY A 168 16.35 -0.48 -5.61
CA GLY A 168 16.91 -0.63 -4.27
C GLY A 168 15.87 -0.94 -3.18
N GLY A 169 14.58 -1.02 -3.53
CA GLY A 169 13.51 -1.25 -2.57
C GLY A 169 13.28 -0.08 -1.61
N TYR A 170 12.47 -0.31 -0.57
CA TYR A 170 12.27 0.67 0.50
C TYR A 170 13.55 0.82 1.35
N ASN A 171 13.91 2.06 1.65
CA ASN A 171 14.99 2.34 2.59
C ASN A 171 14.46 2.25 4.05
N PRO A 172 14.94 1.31 4.88
CA PRO A 172 14.43 1.10 6.22
C PRO A 172 14.70 2.26 7.20
N GLU A 173 15.60 3.19 6.84
CA GLU A 173 15.90 4.38 7.63
C GLU A 173 14.88 5.51 7.39
N GLU A 174 14.06 5.42 6.34
CA GLU A 174 13.04 6.42 6.05
C GLU A 174 11.85 6.27 7.01
N LEU A 175 11.57 7.36 7.72
CA LEU A 175 10.49 7.45 8.70
C LEU A 175 9.27 8.21 8.19
N PHE A 176 9.40 8.81 6.98
CA PHE A 176 8.34 9.63 6.41
C PHE A 176 8.40 9.63 4.88
N ALA A 177 7.23 9.60 4.22
CA ALA A 177 7.04 9.66 2.76
C ALA A 177 7.95 8.69 1.97
N GLU A 178 8.24 7.53 2.55
CA GLU A 178 9.02 6.46 1.96
C GLU A 178 8.41 5.95 0.64
N ASP A 179 7.08 6.03 0.55
CA ASP A 179 6.28 5.70 -0.63
C ASP A 179 6.59 6.64 -1.81
N TYR A 180 6.74 7.93 -1.53
CA TYR A 180 7.15 8.91 -2.54
C TYR A 180 8.63 8.78 -2.88
N SER A 181 9.48 8.56 -1.88
CA SER A 181 10.94 8.42 -2.07
C SER A 181 11.30 7.34 -3.10
N ILE A 182 10.61 6.21 -3.11
CA ILE A 182 10.83 5.15 -4.09
C ILE A 182 10.05 5.36 -5.38
N SER A 183 8.76 5.76 -5.31
CA SER A 183 7.90 5.86 -6.50
C SER A 183 8.36 6.92 -7.50
N GLN A 184 8.93 8.03 -7.04
CA GLN A 184 9.47 9.08 -7.92
C GLN A 184 10.62 8.61 -8.85
N LYS A 185 11.27 7.48 -8.52
CA LYS A 185 12.36 6.90 -9.32
C LYS A 185 11.86 6.10 -10.52
N VAL A 186 10.56 5.80 -10.58
CA VAL A 186 9.97 5.03 -11.67
C VAL A 186 9.87 5.89 -12.93
N ASN A 187 10.15 5.28 -14.10
CA ASN A 187 9.93 5.97 -15.37
C ASN A 187 8.43 6.30 -15.52
N PRO A 188 8.06 7.59 -15.73
CA PRO A 188 6.66 8.00 -15.85
C PRO A 188 5.84 7.21 -16.89
N LYS A 189 6.48 6.75 -17.98
CA LYS A 189 5.83 5.91 -19.02
C LYS A 189 5.41 4.54 -18.49
N ASN A 190 6.09 4.05 -17.45
CA ASN A 190 5.85 2.76 -16.82
C ASN A 190 5.06 2.88 -15.51
N PHE A 191 4.60 4.07 -15.18
CA PHE A 191 3.71 4.34 -14.04
C PHE A 191 2.25 4.45 -14.49
N LYS A 192 1.32 4.02 -13.65
CA LYS A 192 -0.12 4.12 -13.92
C LYS A 192 -0.90 4.42 -12.64
N VAL A 193 -1.78 5.41 -12.71
CA VAL A 193 -2.92 5.54 -11.78
C VAL A 193 -4.13 4.92 -12.47
N HIS A 194 -4.56 3.75 -12.00
CA HIS A 194 -5.75 3.08 -12.55
C HIS A 194 -7.00 3.56 -11.82
N ARG A 195 -7.89 4.22 -12.57
CA ARG A 195 -9.12 4.82 -12.03
C ARG A 195 -10.22 3.78 -11.83
N ILE A 196 -10.04 2.91 -10.85
CA ILE A 196 -11.06 1.95 -10.43
C ILE A 196 -11.84 2.52 -9.23
N LYS A 197 -13.13 2.18 -9.13
CA LYS A 197 -13.94 2.49 -7.96
C LYS A 197 -13.86 1.35 -6.96
N GLY A 198 -14.05 1.67 -5.67
CA GLY A 198 -14.15 0.63 -4.63
C GLY A 198 -12.89 0.43 -3.81
N THR A 199 -11.93 1.35 -3.87
CA THR A 199 -10.81 1.38 -2.94
C THR A 199 -11.05 2.44 -1.87
N TYR A 200 -11.28 2.01 -0.64
CA TYR A 200 -11.56 2.89 0.50
C TYR A 200 -10.42 2.86 1.50
N THR A 201 -10.16 4.00 2.15
CA THR A 201 -9.21 4.12 3.24
C THR A 201 -9.74 5.01 4.36
N SER A 202 -9.17 4.87 5.54
CA SER A 202 -9.52 5.68 6.71
C SER A 202 -9.09 7.13 6.56
N SER A 203 -9.98 8.06 6.93
CA SER A 203 -9.65 9.49 7.05
C SER A 203 -8.99 9.85 8.40
N ARG A 204 -8.65 8.87 9.23
CA ARG A 204 -8.13 9.02 10.61
C ARG A 204 -7.01 10.05 10.71
N ARG A 205 -6.05 10.02 9.79
CA ARG A 205 -4.89 10.91 9.78
C ARG A 205 -5.25 12.36 9.50
N PHE A 206 -6.21 12.59 8.60
CA PHE A 206 -6.73 13.96 8.37
C PHE A 206 -7.51 14.50 9.56
N LYS A 207 -8.20 13.63 10.29
CA LYS A 207 -8.92 13.99 11.53
C LYS A 207 -7.95 14.39 12.63
N SER A 208 -6.82 13.70 12.77
CA SER A 208 -5.84 13.94 13.87
C SER A 208 -4.89 15.10 13.57
N LYS A 209 -4.35 15.21 12.37
CA LYS A 209 -3.31 16.20 12.03
C LYS A 209 -3.85 17.44 11.29
N GLY A 210 -5.04 17.35 10.73
CA GLY A 210 -5.65 18.43 9.95
C GLY A 210 -5.18 18.49 8.49
N ILE A 211 -6.06 19.02 7.64
CA ILE A 211 -5.84 19.06 6.18
C ILE A 211 -4.66 19.96 5.81
N VAL A 212 -4.57 21.14 6.41
CA VAL A 212 -3.52 22.14 6.12
C VAL A 212 -2.14 21.57 6.42
N TRP A 213 -1.99 20.88 7.56
CA TRP A 213 -0.74 20.24 7.93
C TRP A 213 -0.35 19.15 6.92
N MET A 214 -1.30 18.33 6.50
CA MET A 214 -1.07 17.26 5.51
C MET A 214 -0.60 17.82 4.17
N PHE A 215 -1.22 18.89 3.66
CA PHE A 215 -0.78 19.54 2.43
C PHE A 215 0.61 20.15 2.55
N ASN A 216 0.88 20.86 3.65
CA ASN A 216 2.19 21.47 3.87
C ASN A 216 3.31 20.42 3.91
N ILE A 217 3.09 19.29 4.57
CA ILE A 217 4.12 18.25 4.65
C ILE A 217 4.32 17.55 3.29
N MET A 218 3.27 17.39 2.49
CA MET A 218 3.37 16.88 1.11
C MET A 218 4.19 17.83 0.21
N LEU A 219 3.90 19.13 0.25
CA LEU A 219 4.67 20.12 -0.50
C LEU A 219 6.14 20.13 -0.08
N LYS A 220 6.41 20.07 1.24
CA LYS A 220 7.78 19.93 1.75
C LYS A 220 8.48 18.68 1.21
N SER A 221 7.78 17.55 1.13
CA SER A 221 8.33 16.30 0.56
C SER A 221 8.70 16.50 -0.92
N TYR A 222 7.84 17.14 -1.70
CA TYR A 222 8.11 17.39 -3.10
C TYR A 222 9.34 18.29 -3.30
N PHE A 223 9.47 19.39 -2.55
CA PHE A 223 10.62 20.30 -2.65
C PHE A 223 11.92 19.67 -2.10
N ASN A 224 11.83 18.75 -1.17
CA ASN A 224 12.98 18.04 -0.59
C ASN A 224 13.21 16.64 -1.21
N ARG A 225 12.58 16.32 -2.34
CA ARG A 225 12.61 14.97 -2.93
C ARG A 225 14.00 14.42 -3.25
N ASN A 226 14.98 15.31 -3.44
CA ASN A 226 16.37 14.97 -3.71
C ASN A 226 17.25 14.99 -2.44
N ASN A 227 16.66 15.20 -1.25
CA ASN A 227 17.37 15.21 0.02
C ASN A 227 17.02 13.98 0.86
N PRO A 228 17.87 12.93 0.89
CA PRO A 228 17.59 11.70 1.64
C PRO A 228 17.39 11.92 3.14
N ASP A 229 18.09 12.91 3.74
CA ASP A 229 18.00 13.17 5.18
C ASP A 229 16.65 13.77 5.60
N PHE A 230 15.91 14.33 4.64
CA PHE A 230 14.54 14.78 4.89
C PHE A 230 13.63 13.59 5.21
N PHE A 231 13.74 12.49 4.48
CA PHE A 231 12.89 11.31 4.65
C PHE A 231 13.23 10.48 5.89
N LYS A 232 14.41 10.63 6.45
CA LYS A 232 14.83 9.96 7.70
C LYS A 232 14.22 10.57 8.96
N LYS A 233 13.55 11.71 8.85
CA LYS A 233 12.90 12.40 9.98
C LYS A 233 11.40 12.11 9.97
N SER A 234 10.79 11.88 11.14
CA SER A 234 9.35 11.61 11.26
C SER A 234 8.46 12.82 10.98
N HIS A 235 9.00 14.04 11.15
CA HIS A 235 8.29 15.31 11.01
C HIS A 235 6.98 15.39 11.82
N GLY A 236 6.85 14.62 12.90
CA GLY A 236 5.62 14.53 13.69
C GLY A 236 4.49 13.73 13.01
N TYR A 237 4.82 12.93 11.99
CA TYR A 237 3.81 12.19 11.25
C TYR A 237 3.28 10.96 11.99
N TRP A 238 4.09 10.39 12.87
CA TRP A 238 3.79 9.18 13.64
C TRP A 238 3.49 9.45 15.12
N ASP A 239 3.54 10.70 15.56
CA ASP A 239 3.27 11.15 16.93
C ASP A 239 1.76 11.25 17.21
#